data_17d8840e8832bb606706c2d509f8125d
#
_entry.id   17d8840e8832bb606706c2d509f8125d
#
_cell.length_a   1.000
_cell.length_b   1.000
_cell.length_c   1.000
_cell.angle_alpha   90.00
_cell.angle_beta   90.00
_cell.angle_gamma   90.00
#
_symmetry.space_group_name_H-M   'P 1'
#
loop_
_entity.id
_entity.type
_entity.pdbx_description
1 polymer ?
#
loop_
_entity_poly.entity_id
_entity_poly.type
_entity_poly.pdbx_seq_one_letter_code
_entity_poly.pdbx_strand_id
1 'polypeptide(L)'
;MALAAKKLKKPNETAPFKEYILYYMNRKGWNQSTLAQYARLSQSNVCKIINGNYERTKMESFVSLFLVLQLTVNESKDLLSRAERAFSPASELHTVYKDLIWYYSAIHDDTDILTMLDYADKYLMDRSYDPLPNSFIAKGRE
;
A
#
# COMPACT_ATOMS: atom_id res chain seq x y z
N MET A 1 1.13 25.92 13.28
CA MET A 1 1.70 26.22 11.98
C MET A 1 0.63 26.38 10.93
N ALA A 2 0.76 27.42 10.13
CA ALA A 2 -0.23 27.70 9.10
C ALA A 2 -0.36 26.54 8.11
N LEU A 3 0.74 25.89 7.78
CA LEU A 3 0.73 24.76 6.84
C LEU A 3 -0.01 23.56 7.41
N ALA A 4 0.14 23.32 8.70
CA ALA A 4 -0.55 22.21 9.34
C ALA A 4 -2.06 22.46 9.43
N ALA A 5 -2.45 23.71 9.42
CA ALA A 5 -3.86 24.08 9.46
C ALA A 5 -4.56 23.87 8.13
N LYS A 6 -3.80 23.68 7.05
CA LYS A 6 -4.38 23.35 5.76
C LYS A 6 -4.89 21.94 5.79
N LYS A 7 -6.19 21.81 5.91
CA LYS A 7 -6.81 20.48 5.90
C LYS A 7 -6.66 19.85 4.54
N LEU A 8 -6.27 18.57 4.54
CA LEU A 8 -6.27 17.79 3.33
C LEU A 8 -7.71 17.59 2.88
N LYS A 9 -7.98 17.97 1.66
CA LYS A 9 -9.32 17.84 1.12
C LYS A 9 -9.44 16.51 0.41
N LYS A 10 -10.38 15.68 0.88
CA LYS A 10 -10.65 14.41 0.24
C LYS A 10 -11.20 14.64 -1.17
N PRO A 11 -10.70 13.91 -2.17
CA PRO A 11 -11.22 14.05 -3.53
C PRO A 11 -12.69 13.65 -3.64
N ASN A 12 -13.36 14.09 -4.71
CA ASN A 12 -14.72 13.71 -4.99
C ASN A 12 -14.84 12.20 -5.22
N GLU A 13 -16.03 11.66 -5.02
CA GLU A 13 -16.28 10.23 -5.22
C GLU A 13 -15.96 9.76 -6.64
N THR A 14 -16.06 10.64 -7.61
CA THR A 14 -15.80 10.33 -9.02
C THR A 14 -14.35 10.55 -9.42
N ALA A 15 -13.50 10.99 -8.49
CA ALA A 15 -12.11 11.28 -8.81
C ALA A 15 -11.36 9.99 -9.18
N PRO A 16 -10.38 10.10 -10.10
CA PRO A 16 -9.62 8.94 -10.53
C PRO A 16 -8.65 8.46 -9.44
N PHE A 17 -8.11 7.27 -9.67
CA PHE A 17 -7.13 6.65 -8.79
C PHE A 17 -6.02 7.62 -8.39
N LYS A 18 -5.47 8.36 -9.36
CA LYS A 18 -4.34 9.26 -9.11
C LYS A 18 -4.64 10.28 -8.01
N GLU A 19 -5.82 10.91 -8.04
CA GLU A 19 -6.14 11.91 -7.04
C GLU A 19 -6.25 11.32 -5.64
N TYR A 20 -6.79 10.11 -5.54
CA TYR A 20 -6.93 9.46 -4.24
C TYR A 20 -5.59 8.99 -3.69
N ILE A 21 -4.73 8.39 -4.51
CA ILE A 21 -3.44 7.96 -4.00
C ILE A 21 -2.58 9.14 -3.58
N LEU A 22 -2.65 10.25 -4.32
CA LEU A 22 -1.93 11.47 -3.93
C LEU A 22 -2.48 12.03 -2.61
N TYR A 23 -3.78 11.97 -2.41
CA TYR A 23 -4.40 12.36 -1.15
C TYR A 23 -3.85 11.52 0.00
N TYR A 24 -3.79 10.21 -0.15
CA TYR A 24 -3.26 9.34 0.90
C TYR A 24 -1.77 9.57 1.15
N MET A 25 -1.00 9.82 0.10
CA MET A 25 0.41 10.18 0.24
C MET A 25 0.58 11.48 1.02
N ASN A 26 -0.22 12.48 0.69
CA ASN A 26 -0.18 13.77 1.38
C ASN A 26 -0.57 13.64 2.85
N ARG A 27 -1.49 12.74 3.15
CA ARG A 27 -1.90 12.46 4.53
C ARG A 27 -0.72 11.96 5.36
N LYS A 28 0.21 11.21 4.74
CA LYS A 28 1.43 10.74 5.39
C LYS A 28 2.56 11.77 5.30
N GLY A 29 2.41 12.80 4.50
CA GLY A 29 3.47 13.76 4.26
C GLY A 29 4.56 13.21 3.35
N TRP A 30 4.25 12.27 2.49
CA TRP A 30 5.22 11.60 1.63
C TRP A 30 5.13 12.05 0.19
N ASN A 31 6.30 12.15 -0.46
CA ASN A 31 6.36 12.28 -1.90
C ASN A 31 6.51 10.90 -2.54
N GLN A 32 6.57 10.87 -3.87
CA GLN A 32 6.66 9.62 -4.61
C GLN A 32 7.91 8.81 -4.26
N SER A 33 9.04 9.49 -4.12
CA SER A 33 10.31 8.84 -3.78
C SER A 33 10.24 8.14 -2.42
N THR A 34 9.65 8.82 -1.44
CA THR A 34 9.49 8.27 -0.10
C THR A 34 8.56 7.06 -0.11
N LEU A 35 7.44 7.17 -0.84
CA LEU A 35 6.52 6.05 -0.96
C LEU A 35 7.20 4.83 -1.58
N ALA A 36 7.95 5.04 -2.66
CA ALA A 36 8.66 3.96 -3.33
C ALA A 36 9.65 3.27 -2.38
N GLN A 37 10.38 4.05 -1.61
CA GLN A 37 11.35 3.52 -0.67
C GLN A 37 10.69 2.61 0.37
N TYR A 38 9.64 3.09 1.03
CA TYR A 38 9.01 2.31 2.09
C TYR A 38 8.25 1.11 1.55
N ALA A 39 7.65 1.24 0.37
CA ALA A 39 6.92 0.14 -0.25
C ALA A 39 7.85 -0.88 -0.93
N ARG A 40 9.15 -0.60 -0.97
CA ARG A 40 10.16 -1.46 -1.62
C ARG A 40 9.86 -1.67 -3.10
N LEU A 41 9.37 -0.63 -3.74
CA LEU A 41 9.10 -0.63 -5.17
C LEU A 41 10.01 0.39 -5.84
N SER A 42 10.30 0.20 -7.12
CA SER A 42 11.09 1.18 -7.85
C SER A 42 10.30 2.47 -8.03
N GLN A 43 10.98 3.59 -8.12
CA GLN A 43 10.32 4.86 -8.40
C GLN A 43 9.59 4.82 -9.73
N SER A 44 10.16 4.13 -10.71
CA SER A 44 9.52 3.94 -12.01
C SER A 44 8.17 3.23 -11.89
N ASN A 45 8.12 2.14 -11.10
CA ASN A 45 6.88 1.42 -10.86
C ASN A 45 5.85 2.28 -10.15
N VAL A 46 6.26 2.98 -9.10
CA VAL A 46 5.35 3.84 -8.35
C VAL A 46 4.81 4.94 -9.24
N CYS A 47 5.67 5.53 -10.08
CA CYS A 47 5.25 6.56 -11.03
C CYS A 47 4.17 6.03 -11.98
N LYS A 48 4.39 4.84 -12.53
CA LYS A 48 3.42 4.21 -13.43
C LYS A 48 2.08 3.98 -12.73
N ILE A 49 2.13 3.45 -11.51
CA ILE A 49 0.92 3.16 -10.74
C ILE A 49 0.14 4.45 -10.48
N ILE A 50 0.83 5.49 -10.01
CA ILE A 50 0.19 6.77 -9.71
C ILE A 50 -0.48 7.36 -10.95
N ASN A 51 0.15 7.21 -12.10
CA ASN A 51 -0.35 7.80 -13.34
C ASN A 51 -1.33 6.91 -14.10
N GLY A 52 -1.79 5.81 -13.50
CA GLY A 52 -2.81 4.98 -14.09
C GLY A 52 -2.31 3.90 -15.03
N ASN A 53 -0.99 3.70 -15.10
CA ASN A 53 -0.38 2.67 -15.94
C ASN A 53 -0.09 1.43 -15.12
N TYR A 54 -1.16 0.79 -14.63
CA TYR A 54 -1.06 -0.33 -13.70
C TYR A 54 -1.64 -1.64 -14.22
N GLU A 55 -1.80 -1.77 -15.53
CA GLU A 55 -2.38 -2.99 -16.12
C GLU A 55 -1.59 -4.24 -15.75
N ARG A 56 -0.26 -4.10 -15.65
CA ARG A 56 0.62 -5.22 -15.31
C ARG A 56 0.98 -5.27 -13.83
N THR A 57 0.43 -4.38 -13.04
CA THR A 57 0.71 -4.34 -11.62
C THR A 57 0.00 -5.50 -10.93
N LYS A 58 0.75 -6.27 -10.16
CA LYS A 58 0.20 -7.39 -9.41
C LYS A 58 -0.41 -6.91 -8.10
N MET A 59 -1.33 -7.70 -7.58
CA MET A 59 -2.02 -7.35 -6.33
C MET A 59 -1.03 -7.12 -5.19
N GLU A 60 0.04 -7.93 -5.09
CA GLU A 60 1.01 -7.76 -4.00
C GLU A 60 1.69 -6.39 -4.02
N SER A 61 1.86 -5.78 -5.18
CA SER A 61 2.43 -4.42 -5.26
C SER A 61 1.44 -3.38 -4.73
N PHE A 62 0.17 -3.52 -5.05
CA PHE A 62 -0.86 -2.66 -4.47
C PHE A 62 -0.89 -2.82 -2.96
N VAL A 63 -0.81 -4.06 -2.48
CA VAL A 63 -0.85 -4.33 -1.03
C VAL A 63 0.32 -3.67 -0.32
N SER A 64 1.53 -3.74 -0.89
CA SER A 64 2.69 -3.05 -0.31
C SER A 64 2.40 -1.56 -0.11
N LEU A 65 1.80 -0.92 -1.11
CA LEU A 65 1.45 0.50 -1.01
C LEU A 65 0.41 0.73 0.09
N PHE A 66 -0.61 -0.11 0.16
CA PHE A 66 -1.68 0.04 1.15
C PHE A 66 -1.15 -0.10 2.57
N LEU A 67 -0.24 -1.04 2.79
CA LEU A 67 0.31 -1.29 4.12
C LEU A 67 1.14 -0.10 4.61
N VAL A 68 2.06 0.39 3.78
CA VAL A 68 2.93 1.49 4.22
C VAL A 68 2.16 2.81 4.34
N LEU A 69 1.13 3.01 3.53
CA LEU A 69 0.24 4.16 3.65
C LEU A 69 -0.74 4.00 4.81
N GLN A 70 -0.79 2.84 5.41
CA GLN A 70 -1.67 2.50 6.52
C GLN A 70 -3.14 2.79 6.21
N LEU A 71 -3.55 2.41 5.01
CA LEU A 71 -4.94 2.55 4.60
C LEU A 71 -5.83 1.57 5.38
N THR A 72 -7.08 1.96 5.59
CA THR A 72 -8.06 1.01 6.10
C THR A 72 -8.43 0.02 5.01
N VAL A 73 -9.10 -1.08 5.38
CA VAL A 73 -9.57 -2.04 4.40
C VAL A 73 -10.52 -1.38 3.40
N ASN A 74 -11.42 -0.53 3.90
CA ASN A 74 -12.37 0.17 3.04
C ASN A 74 -11.67 1.14 2.08
N GLU A 75 -10.65 1.86 2.56
CA GLU A 75 -9.86 2.75 1.70
C GLU A 75 -9.13 1.97 0.62
N SER A 76 -8.59 0.81 1.00
CA SER A 76 -7.88 -0.07 0.04
C SER A 76 -8.83 -0.60 -1.02
N LYS A 77 -10.00 -1.06 -0.62
CA LYS A 77 -11.02 -1.54 -1.57
C LYS A 77 -11.47 -0.43 -2.51
N ASP A 78 -11.69 0.77 -1.97
CA ASP A 78 -12.07 1.93 -2.76
C ASP A 78 -11.00 2.26 -3.80
N LEU A 79 -9.74 2.30 -3.35
CA LEU A 79 -8.64 2.63 -4.23
C LEU A 79 -8.49 1.61 -5.35
N LEU A 80 -8.61 0.31 -5.01
CA LEU A 80 -8.58 -0.74 -6.03
C LEU A 80 -9.72 -0.57 -7.04
N SER A 81 -10.91 -0.24 -6.57
CA SER A 81 -12.06 -0.08 -7.47
C SER A 81 -11.83 1.04 -8.48
N ARG A 82 -11.12 2.08 -8.10
CA ARG A 82 -10.78 3.18 -9.02
C ARG A 82 -9.74 2.74 -10.06
N ALA A 83 -9.05 1.63 -9.80
CA ALA A 83 -8.15 0.99 -10.76
C ALA A 83 -8.85 -0.16 -11.50
N GLU A 84 -10.15 -0.29 -11.33
CA GLU A 84 -10.96 -1.37 -11.89
C GLU A 84 -10.46 -2.74 -11.43
N ARG A 85 -10.02 -2.82 -10.18
CA ARG A 85 -9.51 -4.02 -9.54
C ARG A 85 -10.30 -4.29 -8.26
N ALA A 86 -10.18 -5.50 -7.75
CA ALA A 86 -10.82 -5.87 -6.48
C ALA A 86 -10.11 -7.06 -5.87
N PHE A 87 -10.22 -7.18 -4.54
CA PHE A 87 -9.85 -8.43 -3.89
C PHE A 87 -10.88 -9.50 -4.27
N SER A 88 -10.38 -10.70 -4.52
CA SER A 88 -11.27 -11.82 -4.82
C SER A 88 -11.83 -12.40 -3.51
N PRO A 89 -13.14 -12.51 -3.37
CA PRO A 89 -13.72 -13.13 -2.17
C PRO A 89 -13.42 -14.62 -2.07
N ALA A 90 -13.01 -15.26 -3.17
CA ALA A 90 -12.68 -16.67 -3.19
C ALA A 90 -11.19 -16.94 -2.91
N SER A 91 -10.36 -15.90 -2.78
CA SER A 91 -8.94 -16.06 -2.56
C SER A 91 -8.60 -15.99 -1.08
N GLU A 92 -8.04 -17.08 -0.54
CA GLU A 92 -7.54 -17.08 0.83
C GLU A 92 -6.38 -16.08 0.99
N LEU A 93 -5.53 -15.97 -0.03
CA LEU A 93 -4.42 -15.02 -0.02
C LEU A 93 -4.94 -13.59 0.10
N HIS A 94 -5.96 -13.24 -0.66
CA HIS A 94 -6.52 -11.90 -0.58
C HIS A 94 -7.15 -11.62 0.79
N THR A 95 -7.70 -12.64 1.44
CA THR A 95 -8.20 -12.50 2.82
C THR A 95 -7.04 -12.20 3.76
N VAL A 96 -5.90 -12.89 3.59
CA VAL A 96 -4.71 -12.61 4.39
C VAL A 96 -4.20 -11.19 4.16
N TYR A 97 -4.21 -10.72 2.92
CA TYR A 97 -3.86 -9.33 2.62
C TYR A 97 -4.77 -8.35 3.36
N LYS A 98 -6.07 -8.61 3.36
CA LYS A 98 -7.01 -7.74 4.08
C LYS A 98 -6.76 -7.75 5.59
N ASP A 99 -6.40 -8.89 6.14
CA ASP A 99 -6.05 -9.00 7.56
C ASP A 99 -4.82 -8.15 7.88
N LEU A 100 -3.80 -8.20 7.03
CA LEU A 100 -2.60 -7.38 7.20
C LEU A 100 -2.94 -5.88 7.08
N ILE A 101 -3.74 -5.53 6.10
CA ILE A 101 -4.16 -4.13 5.90
C ILE A 101 -4.87 -3.62 7.16
N TRP A 102 -5.79 -4.41 7.69
CA TRP A 102 -6.51 -4.06 8.91
C TRP A 102 -5.54 -3.83 10.07
N TYR A 103 -4.61 -4.78 10.27
CA TYR A 103 -3.63 -4.70 11.35
C TYR A 103 -2.78 -3.43 11.24
N TYR A 104 -2.27 -3.15 10.04
CA TYR A 104 -1.40 -2.00 9.83
C TYR A 104 -2.14 -0.68 9.98
N SER A 105 -3.40 -0.64 9.59
CA SER A 105 -4.21 0.57 9.73
C SER A 105 -4.50 0.90 11.20
N ALA A 106 -4.48 -0.12 12.06
CA ALA A 106 -4.73 0.05 13.49
C ALA A 106 -3.50 0.41 14.29
N ILE A 107 -2.30 0.28 13.70
CA ILE A 107 -1.05 0.63 14.38
C ILE A 107 -0.87 2.13 14.35
N HIS A 108 -0.71 2.71 15.53
CA HIS A 108 -0.43 4.14 15.67
C HIS A 108 1.00 4.43 16.05
N ASP A 109 1.82 3.38 16.10
CA ASP A 109 3.20 3.46 16.54
C ASP A 109 4.11 3.80 15.37
N ASP A 110 5.04 4.72 15.58
CA ASP A 110 6.02 5.13 14.58
C ASP A 110 7.19 4.15 14.50
N THR A 111 6.94 2.91 14.85
CA THR A 111 7.98 1.91 14.74
C THR A 111 8.51 1.85 13.32
N ASP A 112 9.76 1.63 13.25
CA ASP A 112 10.64 1.55 12.10
C ASP A 112 9.91 1.22 10.79
N ILE A 113 9.51 2.27 10.09
CA ILE A 113 8.79 2.13 8.83
C ILE A 113 9.59 1.34 7.80
N LEU A 114 10.93 1.40 7.88
CA LEU A 114 11.80 0.68 6.96
C LEU A 114 11.69 -0.84 7.09
N THR A 115 11.32 -1.33 8.28
CA THR A 115 11.13 -2.76 8.50
C THR A 115 9.67 -3.17 8.58
N MET A 116 8.77 -2.24 8.31
CA MET A 116 7.34 -2.48 8.43
C MET A 116 6.88 -3.68 7.61
N LEU A 117 7.36 -3.82 6.40
CA LEU A 117 6.94 -4.92 5.53
C LEU A 117 7.55 -6.27 5.90
N ASP A 118 8.61 -6.28 6.73
CA ASP A 118 9.22 -7.54 7.17
C ASP A 118 8.24 -8.38 7.97
N TYR A 119 7.43 -7.76 8.81
CA TYR A 119 6.40 -8.47 9.56
C TYR A 119 5.36 -9.08 8.62
N ALA A 120 4.94 -8.31 7.62
CA ALA A 120 3.98 -8.80 6.63
C ALA A 120 4.53 -9.98 5.85
N ASP A 121 5.81 -9.89 5.44
CA ASP A 121 6.47 -10.98 4.72
C ASP A 121 6.49 -12.24 5.56
N LYS A 122 6.87 -12.13 6.82
CA LYS A 122 6.91 -13.28 7.72
C LYS A 122 5.52 -13.88 7.91
N TYR A 123 4.53 -13.03 8.09
CA TYR A 123 3.15 -13.46 8.24
C TYR A 123 2.68 -14.27 7.02
N LEU A 124 3.02 -13.78 5.82
CA LEU A 124 2.68 -14.46 4.58
C LEU A 124 3.43 -15.79 4.43
N MET A 125 4.74 -15.76 4.67
CA MET A 125 5.58 -16.94 4.49
C MET A 125 5.25 -18.04 5.49
N ASP A 126 4.89 -17.68 6.71
CA ASP A 126 4.45 -18.65 7.72
C ASP A 126 3.18 -19.37 7.31
N ARG A 127 2.42 -18.80 6.38
CA ARG A 127 1.19 -19.38 5.84
C ARG A 127 1.39 -19.97 4.45
N SER A 128 2.64 -20.15 4.06
CA SER A 128 3.04 -20.74 2.77
C SER A 128 2.66 -19.88 1.55
N TYR A 129 2.58 -18.58 1.75
CA TYR A 129 2.41 -17.62 0.64
C TYR A 129 3.73 -16.93 0.34
N ASP A 130 3.86 -16.43 -0.87
CA ASP A 130 5.03 -15.65 -1.24
C ASP A 130 5.07 -14.33 -0.46
N PRO A 131 6.26 -13.83 -0.13
CA PRO A 131 6.38 -12.53 0.51
C PRO A 131 6.02 -11.41 -0.48
N LEU A 132 5.87 -10.20 0.06
CA LEU A 132 5.65 -9.03 -0.77
C LEU A 132 6.87 -8.75 -1.63
N PRO A 133 6.73 -7.94 -2.70
CA PRO A 133 7.85 -7.70 -3.62
C PRO A 133 9.10 -7.18 -2.91
N ASN A 134 10.24 -7.66 -3.39
CA ASN A 134 11.57 -7.21 -2.92
C ASN A 134 11.81 -7.44 -1.44
N SER A 135 11.29 -8.53 -0.91
CA SER A 135 11.45 -8.89 0.50
C SER A 135 12.91 -9.10 0.87
N PHE A 136 13.35 -8.44 1.94
CA PHE A 136 14.69 -8.64 2.48
C PHE A 136 14.83 -10.00 3.14
N ILE A 137 13.76 -10.50 3.75
CA ILE A 137 13.75 -11.81 4.41
C ILE A 137 13.97 -12.91 3.38
N ALA A 138 13.27 -12.84 2.26
CA ALA A 138 13.41 -13.82 1.20
C ALA A 138 14.84 -13.83 0.62
N LYS A 139 15.43 -12.63 0.43
CA LYS A 139 16.81 -12.52 -0.05
C LYS A 139 17.80 -13.10 0.93
N GLY A 140 17.57 -12.93 2.22
CA GLY A 140 18.47 -13.44 3.24
C GLY A 140 18.51 -14.95 3.34
N ARG A 141 17.56 -15.65 2.72
CA ARG A 141 17.49 -17.11 2.73
C ARG A 141 18.24 -17.76 1.57
N GLU A 142 18.67 -16.98 0.62
CA GLU A 142 19.43 -17.48 -0.53
C GLU A 142 20.94 -17.69 -0.20
#